data_c4befbbee93501f594edf047c845552b
#
_entry.id   c4befbbee93501f594edf047c845552b
#
_cell.length_a   1.000
_cell.length_b   1.000
_cell.length_c   1.000
_cell.angle_alpha   90.00
_cell.angle_beta   90.00
_cell.angle_gamma   90.00
#
_symmetry.space_group_name_H-M   'P 1'
#
loop_
_entity.id
_entity.type
_entity.pdbx_description
1 polymer ?
#
loop_
_entity_poly.entity_id
_entity_poly.type
_entity_poly.pdbx_seq_one_letter_code
_entity_poly.pdbx_strand_id
1 'polypeptide(L)'
;MAKRPDIFLDTSALFAGVWSDSGGARQILKLAEAGVVGVCVSPQVLSEMENNLRQKAPDLLGKLAVLLDRIGLRLAETAPPTRYEAALALIGHPGDARVLADSWEFGVDYFVTLDRQHFLEKRELHVGLPFRLGTPGDFLLWYRQNYIEKNT
;
A
#
# COMPACT_ATOMS: atom_id res chain seq x y z
N MET A 1 -7.39 -7.81 22.53
CA MET A 1 -6.51 -6.78 21.95
C MET A 1 -6.98 -6.42 20.54
N ALA A 2 -6.96 -5.17 20.22
CA ALA A 2 -7.26 -4.74 18.86
C ALA A 2 -6.20 -5.28 17.91
N LYS A 3 -6.64 -5.87 16.80
CA LYS A 3 -5.75 -6.34 15.76
C LYS A 3 -5.08 -5.13 15.10
N ARG A 4 -3.77 -5.23 14.81
CA ARG A 4 -3.07 -4.18 14.05
C ARG A 4 -3.65 -4.07 12.65
N PRO A 5 -3.68 -2.86 12.04
CA PRO A 5 -4.16 -2.73 10.68
C PRO A 5 -3.15 -3.27 9.68
N ASP A 6 -3.67 -3.87 8.61
CA ASP A 6 -2.90 -4.30 7.46
C ASP A 6 -3.06 -3.27 6.35
N ILE A 7 -1.93 -2.81 5.81
CA ILE A 7 -1.86 -1.75 4.82
C ILE A 7 -1.27 -2.30 3.54
N PHE A 8 -1.88 -1.99 2.42
CA PHE A 8 -1.28 -2.24 1.11
C PHE A 8 -0.65 -0.94 0.63
N LEU A 9 0.62 -1.00 0.22
CA LEU A 9 1.30 0.12 -0.43
C LEU A 9 1.40 -0.17 -1.92
N ASP A 10 0.89 0.75 -2.75
CA ASP A 10 1.15 0.65 -4.18
C ASP A 10 2.57 1.16 -4.49
N THR A 11 2.97 1.06 -5.76
CA THR A 11 4.33 1.43 -6.18
C THR A 11 4.66 2.88 -5.84
N SER A 12 3.72 3.80 -6.04
CA SER A 12 3.97 5.23 -5.76
C SER A 12 4.25 5.49 -4.29
N ALA A 13 3.47 4.88 -3.40
CA ALA A 13 3.63 5.05 -1.97
C ALA A 13 4.90 4.39 -1.45
N LEU A 14 5.19 3.17 -1.92
CA LEU A 14 6.41 2.47 -1.53
C LEU A 14 7.65 3.23 -2.00
N PHE A 15 7.63 3.71 -3.25
CA PHE A 15 8.73 4.52 -3.80
C PHE A 15 8.99 5.76 -2.95
N ALA A 16 7.94 6.49 -2.59
CA ALA A 16 8.07 7.68 -1.75
C ALA A 16 8.69 7.35 -0.39
N GLY A 17 8.32 6.23 0.20
CA GLY A 17 8.87 5.80 1.49
C GLY A 17 10.32 5.40 1.45
N VAL A 18 10.78 4.83 0.34
CA VAL A 18 12.19 4.45 0.14
C VAL A 18 13.03 5.66 -0.26
N TRP A 19 12.49 6.50 -1.14
CA TRP A 19 13.20 7.68 -1.68
C TRP A 19 13.46 8.73 -0.61
N SER A 20 12.46 9.05 0.21
CA SER A 20 12.54 10.12 1.20
C SER A 20 12.78 9.57 2.60
N ASP A 21 13.69 10.22 3.35
CA ASP A 21 13.92 9.86 4.76
C ASP A 21 12.88 10.47 5.70
N SER A 22 12.01 11.34 5.17
CA SER A 22 10.94 12.00 5.90
C SER A 22 9.64 11.90 5.11
N GLY A 23 8.55 12.36 5.68
CA GLY A 23 7.24 12.34 5.03
C GLY A 23 6.38 11.16 5.46
N GLY A 24 5.13 11.19 4.99
CA GLY A 24 4.11 10.24 5.45
C GLY A 24 4.39 8.79 5.11
N ALA A 25 4.87 8.53 3.88
CA ALA A 25 5.17 7.16 3.46
C ALA A 25 6.29 6.54 4.31
N ARG A 26 7.35 7.31 4.59
CA ARG A 26 8.43 6.84 5.48
C ARG A 26 7.91 6.59 6.89
N GLN A 27 7.00 7.43 7.36
CA GLN A 27 6.40 7.26 8.69
C GLN A 27 5.62 5.94 8.79
N ILE A 28 4.91 5.55 7.72
CA ILE A 28 4.25 4.24 7.65
C ILE A 28 5.27 3.11 7.77
N LEU A 29 6.40 3.21 7.05
CA LEU A 29 7.45 2.19 7.12
C LEU A 29 8.04 2.09 8.53
N LYS A 30 8.19 3.21 9.24
CA LYS A 30 8.64 3.21 10.63
C LYS A 30 7.63 2.53 11.55
N LEU A 31 6.34 2.75 11.36
CA LEU A 31 5.29 2.06 12.12
C LEU A 31 5.32 0.55 11.85
N ALA A 32 5.58 0.16 10.61
CA ALA A 32 5.71 -1.26 10.25
C ALA A 32 6.95 -1.88 10.90
N GLU A 33 8.07 -1.16 10.92
CA GLU A 33 9.29 -1.62 11.61
C GLU A 33 9.05 -1.80 13.10
N ALA A 34 8.24 -0.93 13.70
CA ALA A 34 7.85 -1.05 15.11
C ALA A 34 6.82 -2.15 15.36
N GLY A 35 6.28 -2.76 14.32
CA GLY A 35 5.33 -3.87 14.44
C GLY A 35 3.89 -3.45 14.75
N VAL A 36 3.58 -2.16 14.74
CA VAL A 36 2.23 -1.68 15.10
C VAL A 36 1.28 -1.63 13.91
N VAL A 37 1.81 -1.74 12.69
CA VAL A 37 1.02 -1.94 11.46
C VAL A 37 1.66 -3.06 10.66
N GLY A 38 0.87 -3.75 9.84
CA GLY A 38 1.37 -4.72 8.88
C GLY A 38 1.38 -4.12 7.48
N VAL A 39 2.46 -4.34 6.72
CA VAL A 39 2.55 -3.86 5.34
C VAL A 39 2.60 -5.04 4.39
N CYS A 40 1.77 -5.00 3.36
CA CYS A 40 1.84 -5.93 2.26
C CYS A 40 1.92 -5.19 0.92
N VAL A 41 2.49 -5.87 -0.05
CA VAL A 41 2.52 -5.44 -1.45
C VAL A 41 2.28 -6.67 -2.32
N SER A 42 2.02 -6.46 -3.61
CA SER A 42 1.91 -7.56 -4.55
C SER A 42 3.23 -7.78 -5.27
N PRO A 43 3.44 -8.94 -5.92
CA PRO A 43 4.61 -9.16 -6.76
C PRO A 43 4.76 -8.11 -7.86
N GLN A 44 3.64 -7.65 -8.44
CA GLN A 44 3.67 -6.59 -9.45
C GLN A 44 4.23 -5.29 -8.88
N VAL A 45 3.82 -4.89 -7.68
CA VAL A 45 4.34 -3.68 -7.02
C VAL A 45 5.84 -3.79 -6.79
N LEU A 46 6.32 -4.95 -6.30
CA LEU A 46 7.76 -5.14 -6.10
C LEU A 46 8.53 -5.06 -7.41
N SER A 47 8.02 -5.69 -8.46
CA SER A 47 8.66 -5.68 -9.78
C SER A 47 8.76 -4.26 -10.33
N GLU A 48 7.67 -3.49 -10.26
CA GLU A 48 7.65 -2.10 -10.70
C GLU A 48 8.59 -1.24 -9.86
N MET A 49 8.64 -1.47 -8.55
CA MET A 49 9.51 -0.75 -7.65
C MET A 49 10.99 -0.98 -7.98
N GLU A 50 11.38 -2.24 -8.17
CA GLU A 50 12.75 -2.58 -8.53
C GLU A 50 13.14 -1.96 -9.87
N ASN A 51 12.26 -2.04 -10.87
CA ASN A 51 12.52 -1.45 -12.18
C ASN A 51 12.67 0.07 -12.10
N ASN A 52 11.81 0.73 -11.34
CA ASN A 52 11.89 2.19 -11.16
C ASN A 52 13.20 2.59 -10.49
N LEU A 53 13.63 1.86 -9.47
CA LEU A 53 14.90 2.16 -8.80
C LEU A 53 16.11 1.90 -9.69
N ARG A 54 16.11 0.80 -10.47
CA ARG A 54 17.21 0.53 -11.39
C ARG A 54 17.41 1.66 -12.39
N GLN A 55 16.32 2.27 -12.85
CA GLN A 55 16.36 3.34 -13.83
C GLN A 55 16.71 4.70 -13.20
N LYS A 56 16.13 5.00 -12.04
CA LYS A 56 16.19 6.34 -11.46
C LYS A 56 17.22 6.50 -10.34
N ALA A 57 17.44 5.44 -9.56
CA ALA A 57 18.27 5.50 -8.37
C ALA A 57 18.78 4.12 -7.98
N PRO A 58 19.66 3.50 -8.80
CA PRO A 58 20.12 2.13 -8.54
C PRO A 58 20.81 1.97 -7.19
N ASP A 59 21.38 3.04 -6.66
CA ASP A 59 22.00 3.01 -5.32
C ASP A 59 21.01 2.72 -4.20
N LEU A 60 19.71 2.92 -4.44
CA LEU A 60 18.68 2.66 -3.43
C LEU A 60 18.16 1.22 -3.42
N LEU A 61 18.61 0.36 -4.33
CA LEU A 61 18.18 -1.05 -4.34
C LEU A 61 18.55 -1.78 -3.04
N GLY A 62 19.76 -1.54 -2.53
CA GLY A 62 20.18 -2.10 -1.24
C GLY A 62 19.35 -1.58 -0.08
N LYS A 63 19.02 -0.29 -0.10
CA LYS A 63 18.16 0.31 0.92
C LYS A 63 16.76 -0.30 0.88
N LEU A 64 16.20 -0.53 -0.31
CA LEU A 64 14.91 -1.21 -0.46
C LEU A 64 14.94 -2.58 0.20
N ALA A 65 15.95 -3.42 -0.11
CA ALA A 65 16.04 -4.76 0.45
C ALA A 65 16.10 -4.73 1.98
N VAL A 66 16.89 -3.85 2.56
CA VAL A 66 17.00 -3.70 4.02
C VAL A 66 15.67 -3.26 4.63
N LEU A 67 14.99 -2.29 4.02
CA LEU A 67 13.71 -1.81 4.53
C LEU A 67 12.63 -2.89 4.48
N LEU A 68 12.55 -3.64 3.38
CA LEU A 68 11.56 -4.72 3.23
C LEU A 68 11.76 -5.79 4.30
N ASP A 69 13.00 -6.13 4.61
CA ASP A 69 13.31 -7.07 5.69
C ASP A 69 12.88 -6.53 7.05
N ARG A 70 13.24 -5.28 7.35
CA ARG A 70 12.95 -4.65 8.65
C ARG A 70 11.46 -4.49 8.93
N ILE A 71 10.67 -4.22 7.91
CA ILE A 71 9.22 -4.01 8.09
C ILE A 71 8.44 -5.33 8.15
N GLY A 72 9.08 -6.47 7.93
CA GLY A 72 8.39 -7.75 7.90
C GLY A 72 7.36 -7.81 6.77
N LEU A 73 7.75 -7.36 5.57
CA LEU A 73 6.87 -7.28 4.42
C LEU A 73 6.19 -8.60 4.13
N ARG A 74 4.88 -8.56 3.88
CA ARG A 74 4.14 -9.71 3.39
C ARG A 74 3.77 -9.50 1.92
N LEU A 75 3.82 -10.59 1.14
CA LEU A 75 3.42 -10.57 -0.26
C LEU A 75 2.00 -11.08 -0.42
N ALA A 76 1.16 -10.30 -1.09
CA ALA A 76 -0.17 -10.73 -1.48
C ALA A 76 -0.06 -11.76 -2.60
N GLU A 77 -0.81 -12.84 -2.50
CA GLU A 77 -0.91 -13.80 -3.59
C GLU A 77 -1.74 -13.20 -4.74
N THR A 78 -1.56 -13.75 -5.94
CA THR A 78 -2.35 -13.33 -7.10
C THR A 78 -3.81 -13.67 -6.86
N ALA A 79 -4.69 -12.67 -6.96
CA ALA A 79 -6.11 -12.86 -6.77
C ALA A 79 -6.73 -13.73 -7.87
N PRO A 80 -7.80 -14.47 -7.56
CA PRO A 80 -8.49 -15.26 -8.56
C PRO A 80 -9.19 -14.38 -9.62
N PRO A 81 -9.48 -14.94 -10.82
CA PRO A 81 -10.12 -14.18 -11.90
C PRO A 81 -11.39 -13.44 -11.52
N THR A 82 -12.21 -14.01 -10.64
CA THR A 82 -13.44 -13.37 -10.18
C THR A 82 -13.19 -12.06 -9.44
N ARG A 83 -12.15 -12.03 -8.59
CA ARG A 83 -11.76 -10.81 -7.89
C ARG A 83 -11.16 -9.79 -8.84
N TYR A 84 -10.34 -10.25 -9.78
CA TYR A 84 -9.77 -9.39 -10.80
C TYR A 84 -10.87 -8.72 -11.64
N GLU A 85 -11.87 -9.48 -12.06
CA GLU A 85 -13.00 -8.92 -12.84
C GLU A 85 -13.78 -7.89 -12.04
N ALA A 86 -14.01 -8.14 -10.74
CA ALA A 86 -14.68 -7.18 -9.87
C ALA A 86 -13.88 -5.87 -9.76
N ALA A 87 -12.56 -5.97 -9.59
CA ALA A 87 -11.68 -4.80 -9.54
C ALA A 87 -11.66 -4.06 -10.86
N LEU A 88 -11.59 -4.78 -11.97
CA LEU A 88 -11.59 -4.18 -13.31
C LEU A 88 -12.87 -3.40 -13.58
N ALA A 89 -14.01 -3.91 -13.12
CA ALA A 89 -15.29 -3.22 -13.26
C ALA A 89 -15.30 -1.88 -12.52
N LEU A 90 -14.57 -1.77 -11.41
CA LEU A 90 -14.49 -0.53 -10.64
C LEU A 90 -13.47 0.47 -11.20
N ILE A 91 -12.30 0.00 -11.61
CA ILE A 91 -11.20 0.89 -11.96
C ILE A 91 -10.99 1.07 -13.47
N GLY A 92 -11.37 0.08 -14.27
CA GLY A 92 -11.34 0.18 -15.72
C GLY A 92 -9.97 0.07 -16.37
N HIS A 93 -8.90 -0.11 -15.60
CA HIS A 93 -7.53 -0.22 -16.12
C HIS A 93 -6.90 -1.54 -15.67
N PRO A 94 -6.45 -2.41 -16.62
CA PRO A 94 -5.99 -3.76 -16.26
C PRO A 94 -4.84 -3.84 -15.25
N GLY A 95 -3.82 -3.01 -15.42
CA GLY A 95 -2.67 -3.01 -14.50
C GLY A 95 -3.07 -2.61 -13.08
N ASP A 96 -3.87 -1.57 -12.95
CA ASP A 96 -4.35 -1.09 -11.66
C ASP A 96 -5.34 -2.09 -11.05
N ALA A 97 -6.15 -2.73 -11.90
CA ALA A 97 -7.10 -3.76 -11.45
C ALA A 97 -6.36 -4.96 -10.83
N ARG A 98 -5.21 -5.34 -11.38
CA ARG A 98 -4.41 -6.44 -10.82
C ARG A 98 -3.96 -6.12 -9.41
N VAL A 99 -3.38 -4.94 -9.22
CA VAL A 99 -2.90 -4.49 -7.92
C VAL A 99 -4.06 -4.38 -6.92
N LEU A 100 -5.16 -3.80 -7.36
CA LEU A 100 -6.35 -3.62 -6.52
C LEU A 100 -6.96 -4.97 -6.11
N ALA A 101 -7.06 -5.91 -7.06
CA ALA A 101 -7.59 -7.24 -6.79
C ALA A 101 -6.74 -8.01 -5.78
N ASP A 102 -5.42 -7.94 -5.92
CA ASP A 102 -4.52 -8.65 -5.02
C ASP A 102 -4.61 -8.10 -3.59
N SER A 103 -4.71 -6.77 -3.43
CA SER A 103 -4.92 -6.16 -2.11
C SER A 103 -6.29 -6.52 -1.52
N TRP A 104 -7.30 -6.57 -2.35
CA TRP A 104 -8.67 -6.93 -1.93
C TRP A 104 -8.71 -8.37 -1.43
N GLU A 105 -8.14 -9.30 -2.19
CA GLU A 105 -8.12 -10.71 -1.81
C GLU A 105 -7.30 -10.96 -0.55
N PHE A 106 -6.22 -10.20 -0.34
CA PHE A 106 -5.43 -10.27 0.88
C PHE A 106 -6.24 -9.86 2.11
N GLY A 107 -7.21 -8.96 1.95
CA GLY A 107 -8.04 -8.49 3.05
C GLY A 107 -7.43 -7.33 3.82
N VAL A 108 -6.83 -6.37 3.12
CA VAL A 108 -6.23 -5.20 3.77
C VAL A 108 -7.29 -4.29 4.38
N ASP A 109 -6.89 -3.51 5.36
CA ASP A 109 -7.73 -2.49 5.99
C ASP A 109 -7.62 -1.16 5.27
N TYR A 110 -6.48 -0.89 4.64
CA TYR A 110 -6.22 0.39 4.00
C TYR A 110 -5.29 0.22 2.80
N PHE A 111 -5.65 0.85 1.69
CA PHE A 111 -4.84 0.89 0.46
C PHE A 111 -4.24 2.29 0.35
N VAL A 112 -2.92 2.40 0.40
CA VAL A 112 -2.22 3.68 0.39
C VAL A 112 -1.58 3.93 -0.96
N THR A 113 -1.87 5.07 -1.55
CA THR A 113 -1.37 5.48 -2.85
C THR A 113 -1.16 6.99 -2.93
N LEU A 114 -0.30 7.42 -3.84
CA LEU A 114 -0.15 8.83 -4.19
C LEU A 114 -0.75 9.12 -5.57
N ASP A 115 -1.30 8.12 -6.23
CA ASP A 115 -1.87 8.25 -7.57
C ASP A 115 -3.30 8.81 -7.49
N ARG A 116 -3.43 10.10 -7.73
CA ARG A 116 -4.71 10.79 -7.67
C ARG A 116 -5.61 10.38 -8.82
N GLN A 117 -5.07 10.37 -10.03
CA GLN A 117 -5.86 10.18 -11.24
C GLN A 117 -6.45 8.78 -11.34
N HIS A 118 -5.67 7.75 -11.06
CA HIS A 118 -6.11 6.36 -11.22
C HIS A 118 -6.82 5.81 -9.98
N PHE A 119 -6.56 6.36 -8.79
CA PHE A 119 -7.13 5.84 -7.55
C PHE A 119 -7.89 6.88 -6.73
N LEU A 120 -7.21 7.92 -6.26
CA LEU A 120 -7.75 8.80 -5.21
C LEU A 120 -8.97 9.60 -5.65
N GLU A 121 -9.03 10.02 -6.91
CA GLU A 121 -10.13 10.81 -7.46
C GLU A 121 -11.28 9.94 -7.99
N LYS A 122 -11.16 8.62 -7.95
CA LYS A 122 -12.21 7.71 -8.42
C LYS A 122 -13.19 7.40 -7.29
N ARG A 123 -14.31 8.11 -7.29
CA ARG A 123 -15.36 7.94 -6.29
C ARG A 123 -15.88 6.51 -6.21
N GLU A 124 -15.95 5.81 -7.34
CA GLU A 124 -16.41 4.44 -7.43
C GLU A 124 -15.58 3.50 -6.56
N LEU A 125 -14.28 3.77 -6.42
CA LEU A 125 -13.40 2.98 -5.57
C LEU A 125 -13.72 3.18 -4.09
N HIS A 126 -13.91 4.43 -3.67
CA HIS A 126 -14.20 4.74 -2.27
C HIS A 126 -15.53 4.14 -1.81
N VAL A 127 -16.49 4.02 -2.72
CA VAL A 127 -17.82 3.47 -2.42
C VAL A 127 -17.84 1.95 -2.56
N GLY A 128 -17.16 1.43 -3.59
CA GLY A 128 -17.29 0.02 -3.99
C GLY A 128 -16.34 -0.95 -3.30
N LEU A 129 -15.28 -0.46 -2.63
CA LEU A 129 -14.30 -1.33 -1.99
C LEU A 129 -14.63 -1.55 -0.50
N PRO A 130 -14.33 -2.74 0.04
CA PRO A 130 -14.57 -3.03 1.44
C PRO A 130 -13.50 -2.47 2.39
N PHE A 131 -12.49 -1.79 1.87
CA PHE A 131 -11.41 -1.19 2.64
C PHE A 131 -11.24 0.28 2.25
N ARG A 132 -10.50 1.02 3.07
CA ARG A 132 -10.26 2.44 2.84
C ARG A 132 -9.14 2.65 1.84
N LEU A 133 -9.18 3.81 1.19
CA LEU A 133 -8.24 4.22 0.16
C LEU A 133 -7.83 5.67 0.43
N GLY A 134 -6.54 5.95 0.44
CA GLY A 134 -6.07 7.31 0.68
C GLY A 134 -4.56 7.47 0.52
N THR A 135 -4.11 8.69 0.78
CA THR A 135 -2.68 9.03 0.79
C THR A 135 -2.02 8.54 2.06
N PRO A 136 -0.66 8.54 2.12
CA PRO A 136 0.02 8.28 3.39
C PRO A 136 -0.47 9.18 4.53
N GLY A 137 -0.68 10.47 4.26
CA GLY A 137 -1.22 11.39 5.28
C GLY A 137 -2.61 11.03 5.74
N ASP A 138 -3.49 10.64 4.80
CA ASP A 138 -4.85 10.19 5.13
C ASP A 138 -4.81 8.96 6.02
N PHE A 139 -3.94 8.00 5.71
CA PHE A 139 -3.79 6.81 6.53
C PHE A 139 -3.30 7.16 7.94
N LEU A 140 -2.30 8.01 8.05
CA LEU A 140 -1.74 8.37 9.36
C LEU A 140 -2.77 9.06 10.23
N LEU A 141 -3.62 9.92 9.66
CA LEU A 141 -4.71 10.57 10.39
C LEU A 141 -5.73 9.53 10.85
N TRP A 142 -6.15 8.63 9.97
CA TRP A 142 -7.08 7.55 10.29
C TRP A 142 -6.51 6.64 11.38
N TYR A 143 -5.23 6.28 11.28
CA TYR A 143 -4.56 5.44 12.27
C TYR A 143 -4.55 6.10 13.65
N ARG A 144 -4.20 7.38 13.69
CA ARG A 144 -4.19 8.12 14.95
C ARG A 144 -5.58 8.14 15.60
N GLN A 145 -6.61 8.42 14.83
CA GLN A 145 -7.98 8.51 15.34
C GLN A 145 -8.52 7.16 15.80
N ASN A 146 -8.17 6.08 15.16
CA ASN A 146 -8.76 4.77 15.40
C ASN A 146 -7.93 3.86 16.29
N TYR A 147 -6.62 4.06 16.39
CA TYR A 147 -5.71 3.18 17.12
C TYR A 147 -4.98 3.86 18.27
N ILE A 148 -4.79 5.16 18.22
CA ILE A 148 -4.10 5.92 19.28
C ILE A 148 -5.09 6.64 20.17
N GLU A 149 -5.93 7.52 19.61
CA GLU A 149 -6.86 8.34 20.38
C GLU A 149 -7.97 7.54 21.08
N LYS A 150 -8.46 6.48 20.43
CA LYS A 150 -9.50 5.62 21.02
C LYS A 150 -9.01 4.78 22.19
N ASN A 151 -7.69 4.57 22.31
CA ASN A 151 -7.09 3.75 23.36
C ASN A 151 -6.56 4.60 24.53
N THR A 152 -6.79 5.90 24.48
CA THR A 152 -6.51 6.83 25.60
C THR A 152 -7.82 7.23 26.26
#